data_542731d85bf301c9086331c4dc3f19b3
#
_entry.id   542731d85bf301c9086331c4dc3f19b3
#
_cell.length_a   1.000
_cell.length_b   1.000
_cell.length_c   1.000
_cell.angle_alpha   90.00
_cell.angle_beta   90.00
_cell.angle_gamma   90.00
#
_symmetry.space_group_name_H-M   'P 1'
#
loop_
_entity.id
_entity.type
_entity.pdbx_description
1 polymer ?
#
loop_
_entity_poly.entity_id
_entity_poly.type
_entity_poly.pdbx_seq_one_letter_code
_entity_poly.pdbx_strand_id
1 'polypeptide(L)'
;SGVDVVFLTTPPAFRPEQLTAAVNAGKHIFCEKPVAVDAPGVRKVLAAAKKAKEKGLSLVSGFTFRYDLPKRELFGRVQNGEIGEVKMVNSTRNGGGLWNFDRKPEWTDMEYQMRNWYYYDWLSGDFIVEMVVHNLDMMTWAIGSQMPVRAFGTGGRQSRVEAKFGNIYDHFAIEFDFANGIKGYNFCRQQDGCASKNSVEIIGSEGTAFYQGNVHKISGKNNWEYQGEKKDMYQTQHNELFASIRAGKPMNDGEMMANSTMLGILGRMVAYSGQSITWEQAMNSNQVLGPDFYKYDWDLKWPVSPPAIPGVTKVV
;
A
#
# COMPACT_ATOMS: atom_id res chain seq x y z
N SER A 1 20.99 7.00 22.30
CA SER A 1 21.40 5.75 21.63
C SER A 1 22.37 6.10 20.51
N GLY A 2 23.42 5.30 20.29
CA GLY A 2 24.40 5.46 19.21
C GLY A 2 23.87 5.04 17.82
N VAL A 3 22.57 5.18 17.58
CA VAL A 3 21.90 4.79 16.31
C VAL A 3 21.42 6.05 15.58
N ASP A 4 21.78 6.18 14.31
CA ASP A 4 21.41 7.32 13.47
C ASP A 4 20.23 7.03 12.56
N VAL A 5 20.05 5.77 12.15
CA VAL A 5 19.00 5.32 11.22
C VAL A 5 18.23 4.16 11.84
N VAL A 6 16.91 4.17 11.68
CA VAL A 6 15.99 3.11 12.15
C VAL A 6 15.27 2.51 10.96
N PHE A 7 15.19 1.18 10.90
CA PHE A 7 14.43 0.41 9.92
C PHE A 7 13.16 -0.13 10.58
N LEU A 8 12.00 0.31 10.11
CA LEU A 8 10.69 -0.11 10.60
C LEU A 8 10.12 -1.19 9.67
N THR A 9 10.34 -2.46 10.04
CA THR A 9 9.98 -3.64 9.24
C THR A 9 8.94 -4.55 9.90
N THR A 10 8.37 -4.11 11.01
CA THR A 10 7.28 -4.80 11.72
C THR A 10 6.00 -4.87 10.88
N PRO A 11 4.99 -5.67 11.25
CA PRO A 11 3.68 -5.61 10.61
C PRO A 11 3.08 -4.19 10.58
N PRO A 12 2.25 -3.85 9.59
CA PRO A 12 1.77 -2.48 9.35
C PRO A 12 1.10 -1.79 10.54
N ALA A 13 0.38 -2.56 11.37
CA ALA A 13 -0.33 -2.02 12.54
C ALA A 13 0.57 -1.26 13.52
N PHE A 14 1.86 -1.63 13.61
CA PHE A 14 2.81 -1.05 14.57
C PHE A 14 3.51 0.20 14.05
N ARG A 15 3.54 0.41 12.75
CA ARG A 15 4.34 1.46 12.09
C ARG A 15 3.97 2.88 12.47
N PRO A 16 2.69 3.26 12.65
CA PRO A 16 2.35 4.63 13.03
C PRO A 16 2.99 5.08 14.34
N GLU A 17 2.97 4.21 15.37
CA GLU A 17 3.60 4.50 16.67
C GLU A 17 5.11 4.49 16.59
N GLN A 18 5.68 3.47 15.94
CA GLN A 18 7.13 3.32 15.79
C GLN A 18 7.74 4.47 14.98
N LEU A 19 7.08 4.90 13.90
CA LEU A 19 7.51 6.06 13.10
C LEU A 19 7.49 7.33 13.95
N THR A 20 6.42 7.55 14.71
CA THR A 20 6.29 8.68 15.60
C THR A 20 7.41 8.71 16.63
N ALA A 21 7.72 7.56 17.25
CA ALA A 21 8.80 7.43 18.22
C ALA A 21 10.18 7.70 17.59
N ALA A 22 10.46 7.15 16.41
CA ALA A 22 11.71 7.35 15.68
C ALA A 22 11.93 8.83 15.30
N VAL A 23 10.89 9.51 14.78
CA VAL A 23 10.92 10.94 14.45
C VAL A 23 11.13 11.79 15.71
N ASN A 24 10.45 11.45 16.83
CA ASN A 24 10.63 12.14 18.10
C ASN A 24 12.06 12.03 18.61
N ALA A 25 12.67 10.85 18.45
CA ALA A 25 14.06 10.59 18.80
C ALA A 25 15.10 11.18 17.82
N GLY A 26 14.65 11.89 16.76
CA GLY A 26 15.54 12.56 15.80
C GLY A 26 16.33 11.59 14.91
N LYS A 27 15.74 10.43 14.56
CA LYS A 27 16.41 9.43 13.73
C LYS A 27 15.99 9.56 12.27
N HIS A 28 16.92 9.27 11.34
CA HIS A 28 16.56 9.01 9.96
C HIS A 28 15.84 7.66 9.87
N ILE A 29 14.91 7.50 8.94
CA ILE A 29 14.01 6.35 8.94
C ILE A 29 13.93 5.73 7.55
N PHE A 30 14.03 4.41 7.53
CA PHE A 30 13.45 3.57 6.48
C PHE A 30 12.16 2.94 7.04
N CYS A 31 11.04 3.13 6.36
CA CYS A 31 9.75 2.62 6.81
C CYS A 31 9.13 1.72 5.75
N GLU A 32 8.97 0.43 6.03
CA GLU A 32 8.32 -0.50 5.14
C GLU A 32 6.86 -0.13 4.86
N LYS A 33 6.37 -0.53 3.70
CA LYS A 33 4.97 -0.42 3.28
C LYS A 33 4.14 -1.65 3.78
N PRO A 34 2.82 -1.50 3.90
CA PRO A 34 2.06 -0.26 4.08
C PRO A 34 2.34 0.34 5.44
N VAL A 35 2.06 1.63 5.60
CA VAL A 35 2.50 2.35 6.81
C VAL A 35 1.45 2.40 7.93
N ALA A 36 0.26 1.87 7.68
CA ALA A 36 -0.85 1.79 8.62
C ALA A 36 -1.88 0.75 8.12
N VAL A 37 -2.87 0.45 8.96
CA VAL A 37 -3.99 -0.44 8.64
C VAL A 37 -5.35 0.26 8.65
N ASP A 38 -5.41 1.48 9.18
CA ASP A 38 -6.63 2.29 9.33
C ASP A 38 -6.35 3.79 9.15
N ALA A 39 -7.41 4.58 9.02
CA ALA A 39 -7.30 6.02 8.79
C ALA A 39 -6.65 6.78 9.97
N PRO A 40 -6.95 6.50 11.24
CA PRO A 40 -6.23 7.09 12.37
C PRO A 40 -4.72 6.87 12.30
N GLY A 41 -4.29 5.66 11.95
CA GLY A 41 -2.88 5.34 11.74
C GLY A 41 -2.25 6.14 10.59
N VAL A 42 -2.95 6.27 9.46
CA VAL A 42 -2.49 7.10 8.32
C VAL A 42 -2.34 8.57 8.72
N ARG A 43 -3.32 9.15 9.43
CA ARG A 43 -3.22 10.54 9.91
C ARG A 43 -2.02 10.74 10.86
N LYS A 44 -1.75 9.75 11.72
CA LYS A 44 -0.56 9.76 12.60
C LYS A 44 0.73 9.74 11.79
N VAL A 45 0.81 8.91 10.75
CA VAL A 45 1.96 8.85 9.83
C VAL A 45 2.17 10.19 9.11
N LEU A 46 1.11 10.84 8.60
CA LEU A 46 1.20 12.16 7.98
C LEU A 46 1.75 13.21 8.95
N ALA A 47 1.29 13.22 10.20
CA ALA A 47 1.80 14.13 11.21
C ALA A 47 3.29 13.86 11.54
N ALA A 48 3.68 12.60 11.64
CA ALA A 48 5.07 12.21 11.86
C ALA A 48 5.98 12.58 10.67
N ALA A 49 5.49 12.38 9.43
CA ALA A 49 6.21 12.73 8.21
C ALA A 49 6.45 14.25 8.09
N LYS A 50 5.45 15.06 8.41
CA LYS A 50 5.58 16.51 8.50
C LYS A 50 6.66 16.90 9.50
N LYS A 51 6.62 16.34 10.71
CA LYS A 51 7.63 16.59 11.75
C LYS A 51 9.03 16.12 11.35
N ALA A 52 9.14 14.98 10.64
CA ALA A 52 10.42 14.52 10.10
C ALA A 52 11.01 15.54 9.12
N LYS A 53 10.19 16.11 8.23
CA LYS A 53 10.59 17.16 7.29
C LYS A 53 11.06 18.42 8.03
N GLU A 54 10.33 18.87 9.04
CA GLU A 54 10.69 20.03 9.88
C GLU A 54 12.02 19.83 10.62
N LYS A 55 12.34 18.58 11.01
CA LYS A 55 13.60 18.23 11.68
C LYS A 55 14.75 17.94 10.70
N GLY A 56 14.54 18.01 9.39
CA GLY A 56 15.58 17.67 8.41
C GLY A 56 15.95 16.18 8.41
N LEU A 57 15.02 15.28 8.77
CA LEU A 57 15.26 13.85 8.79
C LEU A 57 14.92 13.22 7.45
N SER A 58 15.77 12.33 6.95
CA SER A 58 15.42 11.48 5.79
C SER A 58 14.42 10.41 6.23
N LEU A 59 13.31 10.31 5.49
CA LEU A 59 12.26 9.31 5.64
C LEU A 59 12.00 8.69 4.27
N VAL A 60 12.47 7.47 4.07
CA VAL A 60 12.30 6.71 2.83
C VAL A 60 11.36 5.54 3.09
N SER A 61 10.46 5.28 2.16
CA SER A 61 9.45 4.25 2.28
C SER A 61 9.76 3.01 1.45
N GLY A 62 9.35 1.82 1.92
CA GLY A 62 9.45 0.53 1.24
C GLY A 62 8.63 0.40 -0.06
N PHE A 63 8.17 1.50 -0.67
CA PHE A 63 7.56 1.52 -2.00
C PHE A 63 8.64 1.36 -3.09
N THR A 64 9.28 0.18 -3.14
CA THR A 64 10.48 -0.08 -3.94
C THR A 64 10.31 0.17 -5.43
N PHE A 65 9.08 0.06 -5.97
CA PHE A 65 8.81 0.34 -7.38
C PHE A 65 9.09 1.79 -7.78
N ARG A 66 9.07 2.72 -6.81
CA ARG A 66 9.50 4.11 -7.00
C ARG A 66 11.02 4.24 -7.22
N TYR A 67 11.79 3.17 -6.95
CA TYR A 67 13.25 3.09 -7.10
C TYR A 67 13.69 2.15 -8.24
N ASP A 68 12.74 1.61 -9.00
CA ASP A 68 12.97 0.80 -10.19
C ASP A 68 13.16 1.69 -11.42
N LEU A 69 14.35 1.70 -12.00
CA LEU A 69 14.70 2.61 -13.11
C LEU A 69 13.77 2.48 -14.32
N PRO A 70 13.38 1.26 -14.78
CA PRO A 70 12.41 1.11 -15.86
C PRO A 70 11.07 1.78 -15.57
N LYS A 71 10.57 1.65 -14.33
CA LYS A 71 9.32 2.27 -13.92
C LYS A 71 9.44 3.79 -13.81
N ARG A 72 10.54 4.29 -13.24
CA ARG A 72 10.79 5.75 -13.19
C ARG A 72 10.74 6.36 -14.57
N GLU A 73 11.36 5.71 -15.56
CA GLU A 73 11.35 6.23 -16.92
C GLU A 73 9.95 6.12 -17.56
N LEU A 74 9.26 4.97 -17.43
CA LEU A 74 7.90 4.81 -17.96
C LEU A 74 6.95 5.86 -17.40
N PHE A 75 6.88 6.01 -16.08
CA PHE A 75 5.97 6.95 -15.43
C PHE A 75 6.38 8.41 -15.68
N GLY A 76 7.68 8.71 -15.77
CA GLY A 76 8.17 10.03 -16.17
C GLY A 76 7.70 10.42 -17.58
N ARG A 77 7.78 9.50 -18.55
CA ARG A 77 7.28 9.71 -19.93
C ARG A 77 5.77 9.93 -19.98
N VAL A 78 5.01 9.17 -19.18
CA VAL A 78 3.57 9.37 -19.01
C VAL A 78 3.27 10.78 -18.51
N GLN A 79 3.95 11.20 -17.44
CA GLN A 79 3.78 12.53 -16.85
C GLN A 79 4.24 13.67 -17.78
N ASN A 80 5.19 13.39 -18.67
CA ASN A 80 5.63 14.33 -19.72
C ASN A 80 4.69 14.35 -20.93
N GLY A 81 3.56 13.62 -20.88
CA GLY A 81 2.50 13.69 -21.92
C GLY A 81 2.73 12.80 -23.14
N GLU A 82 3.64 11.82 -23.11
CA GLU A 82 3.93 10.97 -24.28
C GLU A 82 2.74 10.10 -24.75
N ILE A 83 1.72 9.92 -23.90
CA ILE A 83 0.46 9.25 -24.24
C ILE A 83 -0.74 10.21 -24.31
N GLY A 84 -0.48 11.53 -24.28
CA GLY A 84 -1.51 12.56 -24.14
C GLY A 84 -2.09 12.60 -22.73
N GLU A 85 -3.33 13.11 -22.59
CA GLU A 85 -4.02 13.15 -21.30
C GLU A 85 -4.39 11.75 -20.82
N VAL A 86 -4.03 11.40 -19.58
CA VAL A 86 -4.45 10.13 -18.98
C VAL A 86 -5.98 10.11 -18.81
N LYS A 87 -6.62 9.06 -19.29
CA LYS A 87 -8.07 8.84 -19.18
C LYS A 87 -8.41 7.70 -18.22
N MET A 88 -7.58 6.67 -18.18
CA MET A 88 -7.82 5.48 -17.35
C MET A 88 -6.51 4.85 -16.92
N VAL A 89 -6.49 4.29 -15.71
CA VAL A 89 -5.42 3.41 -15.23
C VAL A 89 -6.03 2.09 -14.77
N ASN A 90 -5.57 1.02 -15.39
CA ASN A 90 -5.95 -0.35 -15.07
C ASN A 90 -4.81 -1.04 -14.34
N SER A 91 -5.03 -1.52 -13.13
CA SER A 91 -4.03 -2.30 -12.42
C SER A 91 -4.56 -3.69 -12.05
N THR A 92 -3.71 -4.69 -12.20
CA THR A 92 -4.04 -6.08 -11.87
C THR A 92 -2.95 -6.67 -10.97
N ARG A 93 -3.36 -7.30 -9.87
CA ARG A 93 -2.46 -8.04 -8.98
C ARG A 93 -3.10 -9.36 -8.59
N ASN A 94 -2.98 -10.36 -9.47
CA ASN A 94 -3.45 -11.72 -9.25
C ASN A 94 -2.27 -12.65 -8.95
N GLY A 95 -2.39 -13.45 -7.90
CA GLY A 95 -1.37 -14.43 -7.50
C GLY A 95 -1.96 -15.53 -6.62
N GLY A 96 -1.10 -16.41 -6.14
CA GLY A 96 -1.44 -17.46 -5.18
C GLY A 96 -1.44 -16.95 -3.73
N GLY A 97 -1.72 -17.88 -2.82
CA GLY A 97 -1.64 -17.67 -1.37
C GLY A 97 -0.22 -17.44 -0.87
N LEU A 98 -0.11 -17.03 0.37
CA LEU A 98 1.16 -16.86 1.08
C LEU A 98 1.29 -17.90 2.18
N TRP A 99 2.40 -17.81 2.94
CA TRP A 99 2.64 -18.69 4.07
C TRP A 99 1.47 -18.68 5.06
N ASN A 100 1.25 -19.80 5.73
CA ASN A 100 0.34 -19.93 6.86
C ASN A 100 0.94 -20.97 7.81
N PHE A 101 1.07 -20.62 9.08
CA PHE A 101 1.60 -21.53 10.10
C PHE A 101 0.44 -22.21 10.83
N ASP A 102 0.47 -23.52 10.91
CA ASP A 102 -0.47 -24.28 11.72
C ASP A 102 -0.33 -23.91 13.21
N ARG A 103 -1.45 -23.86 13.91
CA ARG A 103 -1.46 -23.54 15.34
C ARG A 103 -0.76 -24.62 16.15
N LYS A 104 0.16 -24.18 17.01
CA LYS A 104 0.77 -25.07 17.98
C LYS A 104 0.09 -24.93 19.34
N PRO A 105 0.02 -26.02 20.14
CA PRO A 105 -0.66 -26.01 21.45
C PRO A 105 -0.09 -24.98 22.46
N GLU A 106 1.23 -24.70 22.39
CA GLU A 106 1.93 -23.78 23.26
C GLU A 106 1.73 -22.30 22.89
N TRP A 107 1.19 -21.99 21.71
CA TRP A 107 1.01 -20.59 21.29
C TRP A 107 -0.26 -19.99 21.88
N THR A 108 -0.11 -18.80 22.45
CA THR A 108 -1.25 -17.97 22.81
C THR A 108 -2.02 -17.52 21.56
N ASP A 109 -3.23 -16.96 21.73
CA ASP A 109 -3.99 -16.42 20.61
C ASP A 109 -3.27 -15.24 19.95
N MET A 110 -2.63 -14.40 20.75
CA MET A 110 -1.85 -13.27 20.25
C MET A 110 -0.62 -13.75 19.46
N GLU A 111 0.11 -14.73 19.97
CA GLU A 111 1.26 -15.29 19.26
C GLU A 111 0.85 -15.92 17.92
N TYR A 112 -0.26 -16.66 17.90
CA TYR A 112 -0.78 -17.24 16.66
C TYR A 112 -1.16 -16.17 15.63
N GLN A 113 -1.85 -15.11 16.04
CA GLN A 113 -2.19 -13.99 15.17
C GLN A 113 -0.93 -13.27 14.68
N MET A 114 0.04 -13.01 15.55
CA MET A 114 1.30 -12.36 15.15
C MET A 114 2.12 -13.18 14.15
N ARG A 115 2.20 -14.50 14.31
CA ARG A 115 2.89 -15.39 13.36
C ARG A 115 2.20 -15.45 12.00
N ASN A 116 0.86 -15.31 11.99
CA ASN A 116 0.02 -15.30 10.82
C ASN A 116 -0.53 -13.89 10.52
N TRP A 117 0.20 -12.87 10.88
CA TRP A 117 -0.23 -11.46 10.83
C TRP A 117 -0.89 -11.03 9.52
N TYR A 118 -0.49 -11.63 8.42
CA TYR A 118 -1.00 -11.32 7.08
C TYR A 118 -2.51 -11.55 6.97
N TYR A 119 -3.05 -12.51 7.69
CA TYR A 119 -4.43 -12.96 7.59
C TYR A 119 -5.40 -12.23 8.54
N TYR A 120 -4.90 -11.26 9.29
CA TYR A 120 -5.70 -10.46 10.21
C TYR A 120 -5.71 -9.00 9.76
N ASP A 121 -6.91 -8.46 9.45
CA ASP A 121 -7.05 -7.09 8.95
C ASP A 121 -6.49 -6.04 9.91
N TRP A 122 -6.54 -6.27 11.20
CA TRP A 122 -5.99 -5.38 12.20
C TRP A 122 -4.45 -5.32 12.20
N LEU A 123 -3.77 -6.34 11.67
CA LEU A 123 -2.31 -6.40 11.55
C LEU A 123 -1.82 -6.00 10.16
N SER A 124 -2.51 -6.47 9.11
CA SER A 124 -2.10 -6.30 7.72
C SER A 124 -2.85 -5.20 6.97
N GLY A 125 -4.07 -4.87 7.40
CA GLY A 125 -4.98 -4.03 6.65
C GLY A 125 -5.75 -4.79 5.55
N ASP A 126 -5.66 -6.12 5.48
CA ASP A 126 -6.04 -7.00 4.37
C ASP A 126 -5.02 -6.93 3.21
N PHE A 127 -5.04 -7.96 2.32
CA PHE A 127 -4.04 -8.07 1.25
C PHE A 127 -4.13 -6.95 0.21
N ILE A 128 -5.27 -6.29 0.06
CA ILE A 128 -5.39 -5.11 -0.79
C ILE A 128 -4.52 -3.95 -0.27
N VAL A 129 -4.40 -3.81 1.05
CA VAL A 129 -3.54 -2.82 1.70
C VAL A 129 -2.09 -3.31 1.71
N GLU A 130 -1.85 -4.57 2.08
CA GLU A 130 -0.50 -5.08 2.29
C GLU A 130 0.23 -5.36 0.98
N MET A 131 -0.39 -6.07 0.05
CA MET A 131 0.25 -6.53 -1.18
C MET A 131 -0.04 -5.62 -2.38
N VAL A 132 -1.31 -5.22 -2.53
CA VAL A 132 -1.77 -4.52 -3.74
C VAL A 132 -1.43 -3.03 -3.69
N VAL A 133 -1.08 -2.50 -2.54
CA VAL A 133 -0.67 -1.09 -2.36
C VAL A 133 0.39 -0.63 -3.37
N HIS A 134 1.29 -1.51 -3.81
CA HIS A 134 2.26 -1.18 -4.85
C HIS A 134 1.61 -0.85 -6.20
N ASN A 135 0.57 -1.60 -6.58
CA ASN A 135 -0.18 -1.36 -7.81
C ASN A 135 -1.05 -0.11 -7.71
N LEU A 136 -1.62 0.13 -6.53
CA LEU A 136 -2.38 1.34 -6.23
C LEU A 136 -1.49 2.59 -6.23
N ASP A 137 -0.28 2.48 -5.69
CA ASP A 137 0.73 3.54 -5.75
C ASP A 137 1.10 3.87 -7.20
N MET A 138 1.34 2.86 -8.04
CA MET A 138 1.60 3.08 -9.47
C MET A 138 0.42 3.75 -10.19
N MET A 139 -0.82 3.46 -9.79
CA MET A 139 -2.01 4.12 -10.35
C MET A 139 -1.98 5.63 -10.09
N THR A 140 -1.75 6.05 -8.85
CA THR A 140 -1.66 7.48 -8.52
C THR A 140 -0.39 8.12 -9.10
N TRP A 141 0.72 7.38 -9.15
CA TRP A 141 1.95 7.87 -9.78
C TRP A 141 1.74 8.23 -11.24
N ALA A 142 0.98 7.42 -12.00
CA ALA A 142 0.67 7.68 -13.40
C ALA A 142 -0.05 9.03 -13.63
N ILE A 143 -0.81 9.50 -12.66
CA ILE A 143 -1.63 10.73 -12.74
C ILE A 143 -1.10 11.87 -11.87
N GLY A 144 0.22 11.88 -11.60
CA GLY A 144 0.85 12.96 -10.85
C GLY A 144 0.54 12.94 -9.35
N SER A 145 0.32 11.76 -8.77
CA SER A 145 0.03 11.54 -7.34
C SER A 145 -1.28 12.19 -6.85
N GLN A 146 -2.25 12.37 -7.74
CA GLN A 146 -3.60 12.79 -7.36
C GLN A 146 -4.33 11.66 -6.62
N MET A 147 -5.11 12.02 -5.61
CA MET A 147 -5.97 11.07 -4.90
C MET A 147 -7.38 11.06 -5.48
N PRO A 148 -8.11 9.93 -5.40
CA PRO A 148 -9.46 9.86 -5.94
C PRO A 148 -10.42 10.74 -5.11
N VAL A 149 -11.50 11.19 -5.73
CA VAL A 149 -12.58 11.87 -5.02
C VAL A 149 -13.46 10.87 -4.27
N ARG A 150 -13.58 9.66 -4.81
CA ARG A 150 -14.32 8.54 -4.18
C ARG A 150 -13.90 7.21 -4.78
N ALA A 151 -14.32 6.13 -4.12
CA ALA A 151 -14.23 4.78 -4.66
C ALA A 151 -15.56 4.03 -4.52
N PHE A 152 -15.68 3.00 -5.34
CA PHE A 152 -16.75 2.01 -5.32
C PHE A 152 -16.16 0.64 -5.67
N GLY A 153 -16.74 -0.44 -5.15
CA GLY A 153 -16.18 -1.74 -5.48
C GLY A 153 -16.83 -2.91 -4.77
N THR A 154 -16.31 -4.06 -5.07
CA THR A 154 -16.72 -5.33 -4.50
C THR A 154 -15.50 -6.16 -4.13
N GLY A 155 -15.70 -7.15 -3.29
CA GLY A 155 -14.71 -8.12 -2.91
C GLY A 155 -15.35 -9.23 -2.08
N GLY A 156 -14.55 -10.17 -1.67
CA GLY A 156 -15.04 -11.27 -0.85
C GLY A 156 -13.97 -12.30 -0.56
N ARG A 157 -14.40 -13.39 0.08
CA ARG A 157 -13.56 -14.56 0.31
C ARG A 157 -14.28 -15.79 -0.19
N GLN A 158 -13.61 -16.53 -1.05
CA GLN A 158 -14.13 -17.75 -1.68
C GLN A 158 -13.20 -18.93 -1.41
N SER A 159 -11.90 -18.71 -1.36
CA SER A 159 -10.88 -19.71 -1.05
C SER A 159 -10.40 -19.63 0.40
N ARG A 160 -10.39 -18.46 1.01
CA ARG A 160 -9.95 -18.21 2.40
C ARG A 160 -11.09 -18.40 3.41
N VAL A 161 -11.81 -19.52 3.32
CA VAL A 161 -13.00 -19.77 4.17
C VAL A 161 -12.68 -20.41 5.52
N GLU A 162 -11.52 -21.07 5.65
CA GLU A 162 -11.09 -21.69 6.90
C GLU A 162 -10.63 -20.66 7.93
N ALA A 163 -10.76 -20.98 9.22
CA ALA A 163 -10.37 -20.11 10.34
C ALA A 163 -8.89 -19.70 10.33
N LYS A 164 -8.00 -20.54 9.80
CA LYS A 164 -6.56 -20.23 9.68
C LYS A 164 -6.27 -19.01 8.79
N PHE A 165 -7.19 -18.59 7.95
CA PHE A 165 -7.07 -17.42 7.12
C PHE A 165 -7.65 -16.15 7.74
N GLY A 166 -7.87 -16.15 9.06
CA GLY A 166 -8.37 -15.00 9.79
C GLY A 166 -9.64 -14.42 9.18
N ASN A 167 -9.68 -13.10 9.00
CA ASN A 167 -10.86 -12.39 8.53
C ASN A 167 -10.70 -11.64 7.20
N ILE A 168 -9.55 -11.71 6.55
CA ILE A 168 -9.29 -10.99 5.29
C ILE A 168 -9.99 -11.64 4.09
N TYR A 169 -10.22 -10.83 3.06
CA TYR A 169 -10.74 -11.28 1.77
C TYR A 169 -9.65 -11.97 0.94
N ASP A 170 -10.05 -12.57 -0.20
CA ASP A 170 -9.11 -13.17 -1.16
C ASP A 170 -9.21 -12.57 -2.56
N HIS A 171 -10.18 -11.68 -2.81
CA HIS A 171 -10.29 -10.93 -4.06
C HIS A 171 -10.98 -9.58 -3.88
N PHE A 172 -10.60 -8.61 -4.74
CA PHE A 172 -11.22 -7.28 -4.82
C PHE A 172 -11.30 -6.83 -6.28
N ALA A 173 -12.37 -6.06 -6.57
CA ALA A 173 -12.53 -5.30 -7.80
C ALA A 173 -12.99 -3.89 -7.43
N ILE A 174 -12.10 -2.91 -7.58
CA ILE A 174 -12.32 -1.55 -7.09
C ILE A 174 -12.20 -0.55 -8.24
N GLU A 175 -13.16 0.35 -8.32
CA GLU A 175 -13.15 1.55 -9.14
C GLU A 175 -12.83 2.77 -8.28
N PHE A 176 -11.92 3.60 -8.76
CA PHE A 176 -11.57 4.89 -8.17
C PHE A 176 -11.93 6.00 -9.15
N ASP A 177 -12.74 6.94 -8.70
CA ASP A 177 -13.08 8.15 -9.44
C ASP A 177 -12.09 9.26 -9.08
N PHE A 178 -11.32 9.72 -10.06
CA PHE A 178 -10.43 10.87 -9.89
C PHE A 178 -11.09 12.14 -10.44
N ALA A 179 -10.53 13.29 -10.07
CA ALA A 179 -10.91 14.55 -10.68
C ALA A 179 -10.73 14.50 -12.21
N ASN A 180 -11.43 15.36 -12.93
CA ASN A 180 -11.37 15.45 -14.39
C ASN A 180 -11.83 14.18 -15.15
N GLY A 181 -12.60 13.30 -14.49
CA GLY A 181 -13.19 12.11 -15.12
C GLY A 181 -12.21 10.96 -15.34
N ILE A 182 -11.00 11.02 -14.81
CA ILE A 182 -10.06 9.90 -14.86
C ILE A 182 -10.61 8.75 -14.02
N LYS A 183 -10.54 7.52 -14.56
CA LYS A 183 -10.95 6.29 -13.89
C LYS A 183 -9.73 5.43 -13.53
N GLY A 184 -9.69 4.94 -12.31
CA GLY A 184 -8.76 3.92 -11.88
C GLY A 184 -9.48 2.61 -11.59
N TYR A 185 -9.00 1.50 -12.13
CA TYR A 185 -9.53 0.18 -11.83
C TYR A 185 -8.44 -0.70 -11.23
N ASN A 186 -8.77 -1.39 -10.16
CA ASN A 186 -7.90 -2.40 -9.57
C ASN A 186 -8.63 -3.74 -9.46
N PHE A 187 -8.04 -4.76 -10.05
CA PHE A 187 -8.48 -6.14 -9.92
C PHE A 187 -7.39 -6.95 -9.22
N CYS A 188 -7.71 -7.55 -8.09
CA CYS A 188 -6.73 -8.33 -7.37
C CYS A 188 -7.32 -9.60 -6.76
N ARG A 189 -6.47 -10.62 -6.68
CA ARG A 189 -6.84 -11.95 -6.19
C ARG A 189 -5.63 -12.68 -5.65
N GLN A 190 -5.82 -13.39 -4.55
CA GLN A 190 -4.88 -14.36 -4.01
C GLN A 190 -5.57 -15.72 -3.81
N GLN A 191 -5.63 -16.50 -4.88
CA GLN A 191 -6.24 -17.84 -4.92
C GLN A 191 -5.31 -18.79 -5.68
N ASP A 192 -5.00 -19.93 -5.07
CA ASP A 192 -4.13 -20.93 -5.66
C ASP A 192 -4.79 -21.62 -6.87
N GLY A 193 -3.95 -22.15 -7.76
CA GLY A 193 -4.41 -22.83 -8.99
C GLY A 193 -4.97 -21.89 -10.07
N CYS A 194 -4.89 -20.58 -9.88
CA CYS A 194 -5.41 -19.59 -10.82
C CYS A 194 -4.28 -18.88 -11.59
N ALA A 195 -4.59 -18.34 -12.77
CA ALA A 195 -3.64 -17.56 -13.57
C ALA A 195 -3.14 -16.33 -12.80
N SER A 196 -1.83 -16.12 -12.82
CA SER A 196 -1.18 -14.96 -12.19
C SER A 196 -0.99 -13.82 -13.18
N LYS A 197 -1.20 -12.59 -12.71
CA LYS A 197 -0.93 -11.35 -13.47
C LYS A 197 -0.55 -10.23 -12.52
N ASN A 198 0.56 -9.53 -12.83
CA ASN A 198 0.93 -8.29 -12.15
C ASN A 198 1.24 -7.24 -13.22
N SER A 199 0.32 -6.31 -13.44
CA SER A 199 0.43 -5.33 -14.52
C SER A 199 -0.22 -4.00 -14.16
N VAL A 200 0.25 -2.95 -14.82
CA VAL A 200 -0.43 -1.65 -14.88
C VAL A 200 -0.51 -1.22 -16.35
N GLU A 201 -1.69 -0.82 -16.79
CA GLU A 201 -1.96 -0.27 -18.10
C GLU A 201 -2.55 1.13 -17.94
N ILE A 202 -1.96 2.11 -18.61
CA ILE A 202 -2.34 3.50 -18.53
C ILE A 202 -2.83 3.90 -19.94
N ILE A 203 -4.09 4.30 -20.03
CA ILE A 203 -4.74 4.68 -21.29
C ILE A 203 -4.80 6.20 -21.35
N GLY A 204 -4.12 6.76 -22.32
CA GLY A 204 -4.14 8.18 -22.62
C GLY A 204 -4.93 8.51 -23.91
N SER A 205 -5.08 9.79 -24.20
CA SER A 205 -5.78 10.27 -25.40
C SER A 205 -5.02 10.03 -26.70
N GLU A 206 -3.70 9.79 -26.64
CA GLU A 206 -2.83 9.63 -27.82
C GLU A 206 -2.03 8.30 -27.81
N GLY A 207 -2.22 7.48 -26.79
CA GLY A 207 -1.51 6.20 -26.66
C GLY A 207 -1.75 5.50 -25.35
N THR A 208 -1.02 4.43 -25.14
CA THR A 208 -1.06 3.61 -23.93
C THR A 208 0.35 3.39 -23.39
N ALA A 209 0.46 3.35 -22.06
CA ALA A 209 1.68 2.89 -21.38
C ALA A 209 1.39 1.59 -20.63
N PHE A 210 2.33 0.67 -20.63
CA PHE A 210 2.13 -0.67 -20.11
C PHE A 210 3.35 -1.17 -19.33
N TYR A 211 3.07 -1.74 -18.17
CA TYR A 211 4.02 -2.46 -17.33
C TYR A 211 3.52 -3.87 -17.04
N GLN A 212 4.35 -4.88 -17.27
CA GLN A 212 4.18 -6.25 -16.78
C GLN A 212 5.53 -6.98 -16.75
N GLY A 213 5.92 -7.44 -15.57
CA GLY A 213 7.20 -8.12 -15.40
C GLY A 213 8.39 -7.24 -15.84
N ASN A 214 9.10 -7.67 -16.87
CA ASN A 214 10.23 -6.92 -17.44
C ASN A 214 9.85 -5.99 -18.59
N VAL A 215 8.59 -5.98 -19.01
CA VAL A 215 8.09 -5.15 -20.11
C VAL A 215 7.65 -3.80 -19.59
N HIS A 216 8.24 -2.72 -20.13
CA HIS A 216 7.87 -1.34 -19.86
C HIS A 216 7.84 -0.63 -21.21
N LYS A 217 6.65 -0.30 -21.71
CA LYS A 217 6.49 0.24 -23.06
C LYS A 217 5.40 1.29 -23.18
N ILE A 218 5.53 2.14 -24.18
CA ILE A 218 4.50 3.05 -24.68
C ILE A 218 4.17 2.66 -26.11
N SER A 219 2.89 2.71 -26.48
CA SER A 219 2.38 2.45 -27.82
C SER A 219 1.33 3.48 -28.21
N GLY A 220 1.27 3.89 -29.47
CA GLY A 220 0.33 4.88 -30.00
C GLY A 220 1.02 5.91 -30.85
N LYS A 221 0.75 7.20 -30.63
CA LYS A 221 1.42 8.29 -31.33
C LYS A 221 2.93 8.24 -31.14
N ASN A 222 3.39 7.94 -29.92
CA ASN A 222 4.77 7.66 -29.61
C ASN A 222 4.93 6.17 -29.29
N ASN A 223 6.02 5.58 -29.76
CA ASN A 223 6.38 4.19 -29.43
C ASN A 223 7.72 4.18 -28.70
N TRP A 224 7.74 3.51 -27.57
CA TRP A 224 8.93 3.38 -26.74
C TRP A 224 8.88 2.08 -25.94
N GLU A 225 10.04 1.47 -25.76
CA GLU A 225 10.24 0.35 -24.85
C GLU A 225 11.57 0.54 -24.11
N TYR A 226 11.57 0.25 -22.82
CA TYR A 226 12.77 0.42 -22.00
C TYR A 226 13.90 -0.51 -22.42
N GLN A 227 15.05 0.05 -22.75
CA GLN A 227 16.28 -0.66 -23.12
C GLN A 227 17.46 -0.29 -22.22
N GLY A 228 17.21 0.48 -21.16
CA GLY A 228 18.26 0.99 -20.29
C GLY A 228 18.74 -0.03 -19.25
N GLU A 229 19.62 0.44 -18.38
CA GLU A 229 20.18 -0.34 -17.27
C GLU A 229 19.09 -0.77 -16.28
N LYS A 230 19.15 -2.02 -15.83
CA LYS A 230 18.33 -2.53 -14.72
C LYS A 230 19.20 -2.65 -13.49
N LYS A 231 18.84 -1.92 -12.44
CA LYS A 231 19.45 -2.01 -11.10
C LYS A 231 18.52 -2.69 -10.14
N ASP A 232 19.07 -3.30 -9.12
CA ASP A 232 18.29 -3.78 -8.00
C ASP A 232 17.60 -2.59 -7.33
N MET A 233 16.27 -2.58 -7.35
CA MET A 233 15.47 -1.49 -6.82
C MET A 233 15.55 -1.37 -5.29
N TYR A 234 15.74 -2.49 -4.59
CA TYR A 234 15.92 -2.50 -3.14
C TYR A 234 17.26 -1.87 -2.77
N GLN A 235 18.34 -2.25 -3.45
CA GLN A 235 19.65 -1.64 -3.22
C GLN A 235 19.65 -0.16 -3.62
N THR A 236 18.99 0.21 -4.73
CA THR A 236 18.86 1.61 -5.18
C THR A 236 18.18 2.45 -4.12
N GLN A 237 17.09 1.96 -3.54
CA GLN A 237 16.36 2.63 -2.48
C GLN A 237 17.22 2.93 -1.26
N HIS A 238 17.98 1.94 -0.79
CA HIS A 238 18.89 2.14 0.34
C HIS A 238 20.07 3.04 0.00
N ASN A 239 20.62 2.92 -1.20
CA ASN A 239 21.69 3.80 -1.65
C ASN A 239 21.26 5.27 -1.66
N GLU A 240 20.06 5.56 -2.16
CA GLU A 240 19.51 6.93 -2.19
C GLU A 240 19.24 7.46 -0.77
N LEU A 241 18.67 6.63 0.14
CA LEU A 241 18.50 6.99 1.54
C LEU A 241 19.83 7.41 2.17
N PHE A 242 20.85 6.55 2.12
CA PHE A 242 22.13 6.84 2.74
C PHE A 242 22.89 7.96 2.07
N ALA A 243 22.75 8.12 0.74
CA ALA A 243 23.33 9.27 0.03
C ALA A 243 22.68 10.59 0.50
N SER A 244 21.35 10.60 0.67
CA SER A 244 20.62 11.79 1.16
C SER A 244 21.08 12.22 2.56
N ILE A 245 21.27 11.23 3.45
CA ILE A 245 21.75 11.46 4.82
C ILE A 245 23.16 12.06 4.81
N ARG A 246 24.10 11.41 4.08
CA ARG A 246 25.50 11.87 4.00
C ARG A 246 25.65 13.24 3.36
N ALA A 247 24.78 13.56 2.41
CA ALA A 247 24.78 14.87 1.74
C ALA A 247 24.08 15.98 2.55
N GLY A 248 23.43 15.65 3.68
CA GLY A 248 22.59 16.62 4.41
C GLY A 248 21.40 17.14 3.60
N LYS A 249 20.93 16.36 2.60
CA LYS A 249 19.79 16.68 1.74
C LYS A 249 18.67 15.66 1.98
N PRO A 250 17.84 15.86 3.01
CA PRO A 250 16.87 14.85 3.44
C PRO A 250 15.81 14.61 2.36
N MET A 251 15.50 13.32 2.17
CA MET A 251 14.35 12.85 1.37
C MET A 251 13.16 12.62 2.30
N ASN A 252 11.93 12.79 1.79
CA ASN A 252 10.74 12.52 2.57
C ASN A 252 9.61 11.94 1.71
N ASP A 253 9.43 10.62 1.78
CA ASP A 253 8.37 9.87 1.12
C ASP A 253 7.05 9.85 1.93
N GLY A 254 7.00 10.56 3.05
CA GLY A 254 5.96 10.41 4.06
C GLY A 254 4.55 10.66 3.57
N GLU A 255 4.33 11.70 2.77
CA GLU A 255 3.02 12.00 2.19
C GLU A 255 2.62 10.93 1.15
N MET A 256 3.54 10.58 0.25
CA MET A 256 3.30 9.55 -0.77
C MET A 256 2.95 8.21 -0.11
N MET A 257 3.75 7.73 0.84
CA MET A 257 3.52 6.43 1.46
C MET A 257 2.20 6.38 2.26
N ALA A 258 1.83 7.48 2.92
CA ALA A 258 0.59 7.58 3.67
C ALA A 258 -0.64 7.57 2.75
N ASN A 259 -0.60 8.37 1.69
CA ASN A 259 -1.68 8.47 0.70
C ASN A 259 -1.86 7.15 -0.08
N SER A 260 -0.78 6.51 -0.51
CA SER A 260 -0.85 5.22 -1.20
C SER A 260 -1.37 4.11 -0.28
N THR A 261 -1.01 4.13 1.02
CA THR A 261 -1.60 3.22 2.02
C THR A 261 -3.09 3.48 2.19
N MET A 262 -3.49 4.75 2.30
CA MET A 262 -4.90 5.12 2.44
C MET A 262 -5.74 4.73 1.22
N LEU A 263 -5.17 4.74 0.02
CA LEU A 263 -5.84 4.25 -1.19
C LEU A 263 -6.22 2.76 -1.07
N GLY A 264 -5.31 1.94 -0.53
CA GLY A 264 -5.60 0.53 -0.21
C GLY A 264 -6.69 0.38 0.86
N ILE A 265 -6.62 1.20 1.91
CA ILE A 265 -7.62 1.22 2.99
C ILE A 265 -8.99 1.63 2.44
N LEU A 266 -9.08 2.65 1.60
CA LEU A 266 -10.32 3.06 0.93
C LEU A 266 -10.88 1.90 0.08
N GLY A 267 -10.03 1.20 -0.69
CA GLY A 267 -10.43 0.01 -1.45
C GLY A 267 -11.01 -1.10 -0.58
N ARG A 268 -10.40 -1.36 0.57
CA ARG A 268 -10.95 -2.30 1.56
C ARG A 268 -12.29 -1.82 2.11
N MET A 269 -12.39 -0.54 2.51
CA MET A 269 -13.59 0.01 3.12
C MET A 269 -14.81 -0.09 2.20
N VAL A 270 -14.66 0.24 0.91
CA VAL A 270 -15.76 0.15 -0.06
C VAL A 270 -16.19 -1.29 -0.30
N ALA A 271 -15.24 -2.24 -0.39
CA ALA A 271 -15.56 -3.64 -0.59
C ALA A 271 -16.18 -4.29 0.66
N TYR A 272 -15.70 -3.94 1.86
CA TYR A 272 -16.20 -4.46 3.14
C TYR A 272 -17.62 -3.97 3.45
N SER A 273 -17.91 -2.70 3.15
CA SER A 273 -19.22 -2.11 3.42
C SER A 273 -20.22 -2.29 2.28
N GLY A 274 -19.75 -2.46 1.04
CA GLY A 274 -20.59 -2.40 -0.16
C GLY A 274 -21.09 -0.98 -0.48
N GLN A 275 -20.50 0.06 0.12
CA GLN A 275 -20.89 1.45 -0.06
C GLN A 275 -19.91 2.20 -0.97
N SER A 276 -20.40 3.28 -1.60
CA SER A 276 -19.52 4.27 -2.21
C SER A 276 -19.01 5.22 -1.11
N ILE A 277 -17.69 5.40 -1.04
CA ILE A 277 -17.05 6.19 0.02
C ILE A 277 -16.15 7.24 -0.62
N THR A 278 -16.26 8.49 -0.19
CA THR A 278 -15.36 9.56 -0.63
C THR A 278 -14.00 9.45 0.05
N TRP A 279 -12.98 10.01 -0.59
CA TRP A 279 -11.64 10.12 0.01
C TRP A 279 -11.68 10.80 1.38
N GLU A 280 -12.45 11.89 1.47
CA GLU A 280 -12.59 12.64 2.70
C GLU A 280 -13.27 11.83 3.82
N GLN A 281 -14.35 11.11 3.50
CA GLN A 281 -15.00 10.21 4.46
C GLN A 281 -14.04 9.14 4.98
N ALA A 282 -13.28 8.53 4.07
CA ALA A 282 -12.30 7.52 4.44
C ALA A 282 -11.17 8.09 5.32
N MET A 283 -10.59 9.22 4.93
CA MET A 283 -9.53 9.90 5.69
C MET A 283 -9.98 10.37 7.08
N ASN A 284 -11.25 10.72 7.24
CA ASN A 284 -11.84 11.18 8.50
C ASN A 284 -12.43 10.04 9.34
N SER A 285 -12.41 8.80 8.85
CA SER A 285 -12.90 7.65 9.63
C SER A 285 -12.14 7.53 10.95
N ASN A 286 -12.90 7.22 12.01
CA ASN A 286 -12.38 6.95 13.35
C ASN A 286 -12.30 5.43 13.64
N GLN A 287 -12.51 4.58 12.64
CA GLN A 287 -12.38 3.13 12.80
C GLN A 287 -10.95 2.77 13.16
N VAL A 288 -10.76 2.17 14.33
CA VAL A 288 -9.50 1.58 14.80
C VAL A 288 -9.65 0.06 14.75
N LEU A 289 -8.73 -0.61 14.07
CA LEU A 289 -8.83 -2.06 13.86
C LEU A 289 -8.18 -2.88 14.98
N GLY A 290 -7.08 -2.40 15.53
CA GLY A 290 -6.28 -3.13 16.53
C GLY A 290 -6.48 -2.63 17.96
N PRO A 291 -5.88 -3.33 18.93
CA PRO A 291 -5.82 -2.85 20.31
C PRO A 291 -4.95 -1.60 20.44
N ASP A 292 -5.11 -0.89 21.56
CA ASP A 292 -4.22 0.20 21.92
C ASP A 292 -2.75 -0.29 21.92
N PHE A 293 -1.87 0.41 21.22
CA PHE A 293 -0.47 0.04 21.03
C PHE A 293 0.26 -0.23 22.34
N TYR A 294 -0.06 0.47 23.39
CA TYR A 294 0.60 0.33 24.70
C TYR A 294 0.01 -0.77 25.60
N LYS A 295 -0.99 -1.51 25.09
CA LYS A 295 -1.65 -2.60 25.82
C LYS A 295 -1.33 -3.98 25.27
N TYR A 296 -0.34 -4.09 24.37
CA TYR A 296 0.07 -5.39 23.83
C TYR A 296 0.73 -6.25 24.92
N ASP A 297 0.24 -7.48 25.02
CA ASP A 297 0.78 -8.54 25.84
C ASP A 297 0.57 -9.86 25.11
N TRP A 298 1.43 -10.86 25.34
CA TRP A 298 1.27 -12.18 24.73
C TRP A 298 0.00 -12.90 25.19
N ASP A 299 -0.49 -12.58 26.38
CA ASP A 299 -1.74 -13.12 26.93
C ASP A 299 -2.98 -12.29 26.58
N LEU A 300 -2.81 -11.17 25.86
CA LEU A 300 -3.91 -10.32 25.43
C LEU A 300 -4.85 -11.12 24.52
N LYS A 301 -6.09 -11.30 24.96
CA LYS A 301 -7.15 -11.90 24.16
C LYS A 301 -7.79 -10.85 23.26
N TRP A 302 -7.28 -10.74 22.05
CA TRP A 302 -7.84 -9.87 21.03
C TRP A 302 -8.73 -10.70 20.10
N PRO A 303 -10.06 -10.45 20.07
CA PRO A 303 -10.96 -11.24 19.25
C PRO A 303 -10.73 -10.96 17.78
N VAL A 304 -10.72 -12.01 16.97
CA VAL A 304 -10.75 -11.88 15.50
C VAL A 304 -12.15 -11.45 15.12
N SER A 305 -12.28 -10.28 14.49
CA SER A 305 -13.55 -9.84 13.92
C SER A 305 -14.05 -10.84 12.86
N PRO A 306 -15.35 -11.09 12.75
CA PRO A 306 -15.85 -11.92 11.66
C PRO A 306 -15.49 -11.30 10.32
N PRO A 307 -15.37 -12.09 9.24
CA PRO A 307 -15.21 -11.57 7.89
C PRO A 307 -16.30 -10.56 7.56
N ALA A 308 -15.92 -9.47 6.90
CA ALA A 308 -16.86 -8.42 6.53
C ALA A 308 -17.99 -8.95 5.63
N ILE A 309 -19.16 -8.36 5.76
CA ILE A 309 -20.35 -8.67 4.94
C ILE A 309 -20.82 -7.37 4.30
N PRO A 310 -20.71 -7.22 2.97
CA PRO A 310 -21.20 -6.05 2.25
C PRO A 310 -22.67 -5.76 2.54
N GLY A 311 -23.02 -4.51 2.76
CA GLY A 311 -24.37 -4.08 3.16
C GLY A 311 -24.64 -4.18 4.66
N VAL A 312 -23.79 -4.84 5.44
CA VAL A 312 -23.93 -5.05 6.90
C VAL A 312 -22.78 -4.40 7.67
N THR A 313 -21.54 -4.65 7.22
CA THR A 313 -20.33 -4.15 7.91
C THR A 313 -20.22 -2.62 7.77
N LYS A 314 -20.06 -1.93 8.91
CA LYS A 314 -19.83 -0.49 8.95
C LYS A 314 -18.33 -0.20 9.02
N VAL A 315 -17.87 0.79 8.25
CA VAL A 315 -16.43 1.14 8.13
C VAL A 315 -16.17 2.65 8.26
N VAL A 316 -17.20 3.48 8.26
CA VAL A 316 -17.18 4.94 8.44
C VAL A 316 -18.26 5.37 9.41
#